data_f32c1fef033e46cfebfbbb17cece87ff
#
_entry.id   f32c1fef033e46cfebfbbb17cece87ff
#
_cell.length_a   1.000
_cell.length_b   1.000
_cell.length_c   1.000
_cell.angle_alpha   90.00
_cell.angle_beta   90.00
_cell.angle_gamma   90.00
#
_symmetry.space_group_name_H-M   'P 1'
#
loop_
_entity.id
_entity.type
_entity.pdbx_description
1 polymer ?
#
loop_
_entity_poly.entity_id
_entity_poly.type
_entity_poly.pdbx_seq_one_letter_code
_entity_poly.pdbx_strand_id
1 'polypeptide(L)'
;MTRECGEDSPRLRRAAGSRYSVVCVTPADYVDAYLAAAGIAVEKKSPLFRSIDRHRTLTGRPLDARNALDMIKRRANAIGLPETICCHTFRATGITAYLEEGGTIEHAQRIANHESPKTTKLYDRTSDQIDLDEIERIRI
;
A
#
# COMPACT_ATOMS: atom_id res chain seq x y z
N MET A 1 -3.37 17.56 -16.87
CA MET A 1 -3.58 16.20 -17.39
C MET A 1 -4.10 15.38 -16.22
N THR A 2 -5.41 15.37 -16.05
CA THR A 2 -6.14 14.70 -14.97
C THR A 2 -6.17 13.19 -15.27
N ARG A 3 -5.55 12.38 -14.41
CA ARG A 3 -5.65 10.91 -14.47
C ARG A 3 -7.04 10.54 -13.95
N GLU A 4 -7.84 9.92 -14.78
CA GLU A 4 -9.10 9.30 -14.38
C GLU A 4 -8.77 8.12 -13.44
N CYS A 5 -9.35 8.17 -12.23
CA CYS A 5 -9.31 7.08 -11.28
C CYS A 5 -10.27 5.98 -11.72
N GLY A 6 -9.80 4.75 -11.80
CA GLY A 6 -10.65 3.57 -12.00
C GLY A 6 -11.72 3.43 -10.92
N GLU A 7 -12.83 2.86 -11.27
CA GLU A 7 -14.14 2.91 -10.60
C GLU A 7 -14.29 2.14 -9.27
N ASP A 8 -13.21 1.58 -8.68
CA ASP A 8 -13.32 0.73 -7.49
C ASP A 8 -12.76 1.36 -6.22
N SER A 9 -13.69 1.76 -5.37
CA SER A 9 -13.57 2.20 -3.97
C SER A 9 -13.24 3.67 -3.69
N PRO A 10 -14.19 4.60 -3.90
CA PRO A 10 -14.02 5.97 -3.44
C PRO A 10 -14.26 6.09 -1.92
N ARG A 11 -13.29 6.57 -1.18
CA ARG A 11 -13.50 7.00 0.21
C ARG A 11 -14.12 8.39 0.23
N LEU A 12 -15.38 8.45 0.66
CA LEU A 12 -16.14 9.70 0.85
C LEU A 12 -15.56 10.51 2.02
N ARG A 13 -15.00 11.69 1.75
CA ARG A 13 -14.79 12.72 2.76
C ARG A 13 -15.90 13.75 2.67
N ARG A 14 -16.53 14.04 3.81
CA ARG A 14 -17.53 15.12 3.93
C ARG A 14 -16.79 16.46 3.93
N ALA A 15 -16.88 17.22 2.85
CA ALA A 15 -16.55 18.64 2.86
C ALA A 15 -17.78 19.43 3.32
N ALA A 16 -17.60 20.37 4.25
CA ALA A 16 -18.66 21.27 4.68
C ALA A 16 -19.06 22.16 3.51
N GLY A 17 -20.30 21.98 3.00
CA GLY A 17 -20.86 22.76 1.90
C GLY A 17 -21.08 21.96 0.63
N SER A 18 -22.26 21.32 0.56
CA SER A 18 -23.02 20.94 -0.65
C SER A 18 -22.25 20.70 -1.96
N ARG A 19 -21.76 19.50 -2.14
CA ARG A 19 -21.57 18.61 -3.29
C ARG A 19 -20.53 17.59 -2.92
N TYR A 20 -20.87 16.31 -3.02
CA TYR A 20 -19.90 15.23 -2.82
C TYR A 20 -18.92 15.24 -4.00
N SER A 21 -17.72 15.76 -3.80
CA SER A 21 -16.61 15.48 -4.72
C SER A 21 -15.91 14.22 -4.23
N VAL A 22 -15.87 13.20 -5.07
CA VAL A 22 -15.06 12.02 -4.85
C VAL A 22 -13.61 12.44 -5.05
N VAL A 23 -12.88 12.62 -3.95
CA VAL A 23 -11.44 12.88 -4.00
C VAL A 23 -10.75 11.51 -3.91
N CYS A 24 -10.16 11.08 -5.01
CA CYS A 24 -9.29 9.92 -5.02
C CYS A 24 -7.99 10.28 -4.28
N VAL A 25 -7.86 9.84 -3.03
CA VAL A 25 -6.67 10.09 -2.21
C VAL A 25 -5.67 8.96 -2.44
N THR A 26 -4.54 9.30 -3.03
CA THR A 26 -3.46 8.35 -3.31
C THR A 26 -2.54 8.17 -2.09
N PRO A 27 -1.74 7.09 -2.02
CA PRO A 27 -0.70 6.98 -1.01
C PRO A 27 0.29 8.14 -1.01
N ALA A 28 0.56 8.75 -2.17
CA ALA A 28 1.41 9.93 -2.30
C ALA A 28 0.83 11.14 -1.56
N ASP A 29 -0.49 11.38 -1.69
CA ASP A 29 -1.16 12.48 -0.99
C ASP A 29 -1.03 12.37 0.54
N TYR A 30 -1.08 11.14 1.07
CA TYR A 30 -0.87 10.91 2.50
C TYR A 30 0.58 11.17 2.93
N VAL A 31 1.55 10.79 2.10
CA VAL A 31 2.96 11.05 2.38
C VAL A 31 3.24 12.56 2.33
N ASP A 32 2.73 13.26 1.33
CA ASP A 32 2.90 14.71 1.19
C ASP A 32 2.26 15.47 2.36
N ALA A 33 1.05 15.08 2.76
CA ALA A 33 0.39 15.65 3.93
C ALA A 33 1.17 15.40 5.22
N TYR A 34 1.77 14.19 5.36
CA TYR A 34 2.63 13.88 6.49
C TYR A 34 3.90 14.72 6.50
N LEU A 35 4.60 14.82 5.37
CA LEU A 35 5.83 15.61 5.22
C LEU A 35 5.60 17.09 5.58
N ALA A 36 4.48 17.65 5.10
CA ALA A 36 4.09 19.02 5.42
C ALA A 36 3.77 19.19 6.90
N ALA A 37 2.97 18.30 7.48
CA ALA A 37 2.59 18.36 8.91
C ALA A 37 3.79 18.14 9.86
N ALA A 38 4.75 17.30 9.44
CA ALA A 38 5.96 17.02 10.18
C ALA A 38 7.04 18.11 10.02
N GLY A 39 6.90 19.01 9.04
CA GLY A 39 7.87 20.05 8.72
C GLY A 39 9.21 19.51 8.18
N ILE A 40 9.22 18.31 7.59
CA ILE A 40 10.45 17.61 7.17
C ILE A 40 10.62 17.50 5.66
N ALA A 41 9.78 18.13 4.88
CA ALA A 41 9.77 18.03 3.42
C ALA A 41 11.13 18.37 2.76
N VAL A 42 11.94 19.21 3.38
CA VAL A 42 13.26 19.61 2.89
C VAL A 42 14.42 18.80 3.46
N GLU A 43 14.16 17.93 4.41
CA GLU A 43 15.18 17.14 5.11
C GLU A 43 15.51 15.83 4.37
N LYS A 44 16.47 15.85 3.45
CA LYS A 44 16.82 14.70 2.61
C LYS A 44 17.52 13.54 3.34
N LYS A 45 18.10 13.77 4.51
CA LYS A 45 18.90 12.77 5.25
C LYS A 45 18.28 12.32 6.56
N SER A 46 17.10 12.81 6.89
CA SER A 46 16.41 12.45 8.12
C SER A 46 15.50 11.23 7.90
N PRO A 47 15.12 10.51 8.98
CA PRO A 47 14.15 9.42 8.87
C PRO A 47 12.82 9.94 8.31
N LEU A 48 12.29 9.25 7.28
CA LEU A 48 11.00 9.59 6.69
C LEU A 48 9.88 9.44 7.73
N PHE A 49 9.79 8.30 8.38
CA PHE A 49 8.82 8.07 9.45
C PHE A 49 9.52 8.23 10.81
N ARG A 50 9.02 9.16 11.60
CA ARG A 50 9.58 9.51 12.91
C ARG A 50 8.75 8.95 14.04
N SER A 51 9.40 8.63 15.15
CA SER A 51 8.71 8.24 16.37
C SER A 51 8.00 9.43 17.01
N ILE A 52 6.96 9.13 17.78
CA ILE A 52 6.19 10.11 18.57
C ILE A 52 6.49 9.85 20.04
N ASP A 53 6.73 10.90 20.81
CA ASP A 53 6.92 10.81 22.24
C ASP A 53 5.59 10.72 23.01
N ARG A 54 5.67 10.63 24.35
CA ARG A 54 4.49 10.58 25.25
C ARG A 54 3.62 11.85 25.18
N HIS A 55 4.17 12.95 24.72
CA HIS A 55 3.48 14.24 24.57
C HIS A 55 2.85 14.40 23.19
N ARG A 56 2.87 13.34 22.36
CA ARG A 56 2.40 13.32 20.96
C ARG A 56 3.19 14.25 20.04
N THR A 57 4.45 14.54 20.39
CA THR A 57 5.35 15.34 19.57
C THR A 57 6.23 14.44 18.73
N LEU A 58 6.41 14.78 17.45
CA LEU A 58 7.34 14.08 16.56
C LEU A 58 8.78 14.30 17.05
N THR A 59 9.53 13.21 17.15
CA THR A 59 10.94 13.24 17.51
C THR A 59 11.82 13.21 16.27
N GLY A 60 13.12 13.46 16.42
CA GLY A 60 14.10 13.26 15.33
C GLY A 60 14.50 11.78 15.10
N ARG A 61 13.96 10.83 15.87
CA ARG A 61 14.31 9.41 15.81
C ARG A 61 13.40 8.66 14.84
N PRO A 62 13.92 7.62 14.14
CA PRO A 62 13.10 6.79 13.26
C PRO A 62 11.98 6.09 14.05
N LEU A 63 10.88 5.81 13.37
CA LEU A 63 9.83 4.94 13.88
C LEU A 63 10.37 3.52 14.01
N ASP A 64 10.27 2.96 15.20
CA ASP A 64 10.66 1.58 15.46
C ASP A 64 9.67 0.60 14.80
N ALA A 65 10.20 -0.51 14.26
CA ALA A 65 9.40 -1.52 13.55
C ALA A 65 8.34 -2.15 14.47
N ARG A 66 8.63 -2.33 15.76
CA ARG A 66 7.68 -2.86 16.73
C ARG A 66 6.53 -1.88 16.97
N ASN A 67 6.85 -0.60 17.12
CA ASN A 67 5.83 0.44 17.29
C ASN A 67 4.93 0.55 16.05
N ALA A 68 5.49 0.38 14.85
CA ALA A 68 4.70 0.32 13.62
C ALA A 68 3.75 -0.89 13.60
N LEU A 69 4.23 -2.07 13.99
CA LEU A 69 3.41 -3.27 14.10
C LEU A 69 2.30 -3.12 15.14
N ASP A 70 2.62 -2.61 16.32
CA ASP A 70 1.66 -2.38 17.40
C ASP A 70 0.58 -1.37 16.98
N MET A 71 0.96 -0.34 16.23
CA MET A 71 0.01 0.61 15.65
C MET A 71 -0.95 -0.08 14.67
N ILE A 72 -0.44 -0.93 13.77
CA ILE A 72 -1.24 -1.68 12.80
C ILE A 72 -2.21 -2.60 13.53
N LYS A 73 -1.72 -3.39 14.48
CA LYS A 73 -2.56 -4.32 15.26
C LYS A 73 -3.66 -3.60 16.03
N ARG A 74 -3.34 -2.50 16.67
CA ARG A 74 -4.33 -1.69 17.40
C ARG A 74 -5.41 -1.14 16.46
N ARG A 75 -5.05 -0.67 15.26
CA ARG A 75 -6.02 -0.19 14.28
C ARG A 75 -6.86 -1.31 13.68
N ALA A 76 -6.24 -2.45 13.36
CA ALA A 76 -6.94 -3.63 12.87
C ALA A 76 -7.98 -4.12 13.89
N ASN A 77 -7.58 -4.22 15.15
CA ASN A 77 -8.48 -4.62 16.24
C ASN A 77 -9.64 -3.63 16.43
N ALA A 78 -9.39 -2.33 16.35
CA ALA A 78 -10.42 -1.29 16.48
C ALA A 78 -11.54 -1.37 15.42
N ILE A 79 -11.29 -2.01 14.29
CA ILE A 79 -12.26 -2.22 13.20
C ILE A 79 -12.66 -3.70 13.03
N GLY A 80 -12.36 -4.53 14.03
CA GLY A 80 -12.77 -5.94 14.08
C GLY A 80 -12.01 -6.87 13.11
N LEU A 81 -10.85 -6.47 12.60
CA LEU A 81 -10.01 -7.35 11.78
C LEU A 81 -9.27 -8.38 12.67
N PRO A 82 -8.95 -9.57 12.10
CA PRO A 82 -8.24 -10.60 12.81
C PRO A 82 -6.89 -10.15 13.38
N GLU A 83 -6.48 -10.68 14.51
CA GLU A 83 -5.16 -10.40 15.13
C GLU A 83 -3.96 -10.86 14.28
N THR A 84 -4.21 -11.72 13.28
CA THR A 84 -3.20 -12.15 12.32
C THR A 84 -2.72 -11.05 11.38
N ILE A 85 -3.48 -9.94 11.27
CA ILE A 85 -3.11 -8.78 10.44
C ILE A 85 -1.77 -8.19 10.94
N CYS A 86 -0.84 -8.04 10.01
CA CYS A 86 0.50 -7.49 10.26
C CYS A 86 1.02 -6.73 9.03
N CYS A 87 2.23 -6.16 9.13
CA CYS A 87 2.84 -5.46 8.00
C CYS A 87 2.96 -6.34 6.74
N HIS A 88 3.21 -7.64 6.93
CA HIS A 88 3.34 -8.60 5.83
C HIS A 88 2.02 -8.83 5.10
N THR A 89 0.89 -8.75 5.78
CA THR A 89 -0.44 -8.84 5.18
C THR A 89 -0.64 -7.76 4.12
N PHE A 90 -0.26 -6.51 4.41
CA PHE A 90 -0.39 -5.42 3.45
C PHE A 90 0.53 -5.58 2.25
N ARG A 91 1.74 -6.12 2.46
CA ARG A 91 2.65 -6.47 1.36
C ARG A 91 2.02 -7.53 0.45
N ALA A 92 1.50 -8.61 1.04
CA ALA A 92 0.83 -9.68 0.31
C ALA A 92 -0.35 -9.15 -0.51
N THR A 93 -1.24 -8.38 0.13
CA THR A 93 -2.40 -7.77 -0.55
C THR A 93 -1.97 -6.86 -1.70
N GLY A 94 -0.95 -6.03 -1.50
CA GLY A 94 -0.46 -5.12 -2.54
C GLY A 94 0.16 -5.85 -3.73
N ILE A 95 0.89 -6.95 -3.50
CA ILE A 95 1.46 -7.78 -4.58
C ILE A 95 0.33 -8.46 -5.36
N THR A 96 -0.63 -9.09 -4.65
CA THR A 96 -1.77 -9.77 -5.28
C THR A 96 -2.58 -8.79 -6.13
N ALA A 97 -2.96 -7.64 -5.58
CA ALA A 97 -3.70 -6.62 -6.32
C ALA A 97 -2.94 -6.13 -7.56
N TYR A 98 -1.62 -5.92 -7.46
CA TYR A 98 -0.80 -5.50 -8.59
C TYR A 98 -0.79 -6.55 -9.72
N LEU A 99 -0.73 -7.84 -9.38
CA LEU A 99 -0.75 -8.94 -10.35
C LEU A 99 -2.14 -9.11 -10.96
N GLU A 100 -3.21 -9.00 -10.18
CA GLU A 100 -4.60 -9.05 -10.64
C GLU A 100 -4.93 -7.92 -11.63
N GLU A 101 -4.30 -6.74 -11.48
CA GLU A 101 -4.38 -5.61 -12.40
C GLU A 101 -3.48 -5.75 -13.65
N GLY A 102 -2.93 -6.95 -13.90
CA GLY A 102 -2.09 -7.23 -15.06
C GLY A 102 -0.63 -6.82 -14.93
N GLY A 103 -0.17 -6.53 -13.71
CA GLY A 103 1.24 -6.26 -13.43
C GLY A 103 2.11 -7.51 -13.64
N THR A 104 3.38 -7.31 -14.04
CA THR A 104 4.30 -8.43 -14.27
C THR A 104 4.93 -8.94 -12.98
N ILE A 105 5.23 -10.24 -12.94
CA ILE A 105 5.88 -10.89 -11.78
C ILE A 105 7.24 -10.25 -11.47
N GLU A 106 8.01 -9.86 -12.49
CA GLU A 106 9.32 -9.23 -12.33
C GLU A 106 9.20 -7.86 -11.65
N HIS A 107 8.21 -7.06 -12.02
CA HIS A 107 7.96 -5.78 -11.36
C HIS A 107 7.41 -5.98 -9.94
N ALA A 108 6.50 -6.92 -9.74
CA ALA A 108 5.99 -7.29 -8.42
C ALA A 108 7.14 -7.72 -7.50
N GLN A 109 8.08 -8.53 -7.99
CA GLN A 109 9.26 -8.95 -7.25
C GLN A 109 10.13 -7.76 -6.82
N ARG A 110 10.36 -6.80 -7.74
CA ARG A 110 11.14 -5.59 -7.43
C ARG A 110 10.43 -4.70 -6.40
N ILE A 111 9.13 -4.48 -6.56
CA ILE A 111 8.32 -3.71 -5.60
C ILE A 111 8.35 -4.35 -4.22
N ALA A 112 8.24 -5.68 -4.17
CA ALA A 112 8.27 -6.44 -2.94
C ALA A 112 9.70 -6.62 -2.37
N ASN A 113 10.74 -6.31 -3.13
CA ASN A 113 12.14 -6.58 -2.79
C ASN A 113 12.36 -8.05 -2.39
N HIS A 114 11.77 -8.99 -3.18
CA HIS A 114 11.98 -10.41 -2.98
C HIS A 114 13.26 -10.87 -3.70
N GLU A 115 14.10 -11.61 -3.02
CA GLU A 115 15.33 -12.18 -3.60
C GLU A 115 15.05 -13.19 -4.71
N SER A 116 13.92 -13.90 -4.61
CA SER A 116 13.54 -14.95 -5.55
C SER A 116 12.17 -14.71 -6.18
N PRO A 117 12.03 -14.90 -7.51
CA PRO A 117 10.72 -14.88 -8.19
C PRO A 117 9.74 -15.92 -7.64
N LYS A 118 10.25 -17.04 -7.10
CA LYS A 118 9.43 -18.10 -6.49
C LYS A 118 8.58 -17.57 -5.34
N THR A 119 9.12 -16.63 -4.56
CA THR A 119 8.38 -16.01 -3.47
C THR A 119 7.23 -15.15 -3.98
N THR A 120 7.41 -14.45 -5.09
CA THR A 120 6.37 -13.62 -5.71
C THR A 120 5.28 -14.48 -6.35
N LYS A 121 5.63 -15.62 -6.96
CA LYS A 121 4.67 -16.57 -7.53
C LYS A 121 3.66 -17.12 -6.52
N LEU A 122 3.97 -17.16 -5.23
CA LEU A 122 3.02 -17.57 -4.20
C LEU A 122 1.81 -16.61 -4.06
N TYR A 123 1.93 -15.40 -4.58
CA TYR A 123 0.88 -14.39 -4.59
C TYR A 123 0.16 -14.27 -5.94
N ASP A 124 0.66 -14.98 -6.95
CA ASP A 124 0.06 -15.02 -8.28
C ASP A 124 -1.11 -16.02 -8.28
N ARG A 125 -2.30 -15.49 -8.25
CA ARG A 125 -3.55 -16.27 -8.34
C ARG A 125 -4.10 -16.33 -9.75
N THR A 126 -3.48 -15.65 -10.70
CA THR A 126 -3.94 -15.56 -12.09
C THR A 126 -3.50 -16.75 -12.92
N SER A 127 -2.48 -17.50 -12.47
CA SER A 127 -1.81 -18.55 -13.24
C SER A 127 -2.48 -19.92 -13.21
N ASP A 128 -3.57 -20.11 -12.46
CA ASP A 128 -4.25 -21.42 -12.38
C ASP A 128 -5.32 -21.64 -13.46
N GLN A 129 -5.62 -20.64 -14.28
CA GLN A 129 -6.49 -20.75 -15.43
C GLN A 129 -5.66 -20.72 -16.71
N ILE A 130 -5.40 -21.90 -17.27
CA ILE A 130 -4.87 -22.01 -18.63
C ILE A 130 -6.03 -21.66 -19.55
N ASP A 131 -5.98 -20.47 -20.16
CA ASP A 131 -6.97 -20.04 -21.13
C ASP A 131 -6.73 -20.76 -22.46
N LEU A 132 -7.79 -21.09 -23.19
CA LEU A 132 -7.70 -21.74 -24.50
C LEU A 132 -6.84 -20.93 -25.48
N ASP A 133 -6.86 -19.61 -25.36
CA ASP A 133 -6.02 -18.69 -26.14
C ASP A 133 -4.50 -18.92 -25.93
N GLU A 134 -4.08 -19.39 -24.77
CA GLU A 134 -2.67 -19.73 -24.52
C GLU A 134 -2.27 -21.05 -25.19
N ILE A 135 -3.19 -21.99 -25.26
CA ILE A 135 -2.97 -23.27 -25.95
C ILE A 135 -2.87 -23.05 -27.47
N GLU A 136 -3.68 -22.14 -28.03
CA GLU A 136 -3.65 -21.79 -29.46
C GLU A 136 -2.39 -21.03 -29.90
N ARG A 137 -1.60 -20.51 -28.96
CA ARG A 137 -0.28 -19.91 -29.24
C ARG A 137 0.80 -20.93 -29.54
N ILE A 138 0.58 -22.21 -29.23
CA ILE A 138 1.50 -23.29 -29.56
C ILE A 138 1.35 -23.61 -31.04
N ARG A 139 2.17 -23.00 -31.87
CA ARG A 139 2.30 -23.32 -33.30
C ARG A 139 3.37 -24.39 -33.44
N ILE A 140 2.95 -25.62 -33.87
CA ILE A 140 3.85 -26.72 -34.23
C ILE A 140 4.18 -26.59 -35.73
#